data_47b50dc6ec4ca6fe5e1eb281a207dfeb
#
_entry.id   47b50dc6ec4ca6fe5e1eb281a207dfeb
#
_cell.length_a   1.000
_cell.length_b   1.000
_cell.length_c   1.000
_cell.angle_alpha   90.00
_cell.angle_beta   90.00
_cell.angle_gamma   90.00
#
_symmetry.space_group_name_H-M   'P 1'
#
loop_
_entity.id
_entity.type
_entity.pdbx_description
1 polymer ?
#
loop_
_entity_poly.entity_id
_entity_poly.type
_entity_poly.pdbx_seq_one_letter_code
_entity_poly.pdbx_strand_id
1 'polypeptide(L)' 'MANTTEIAWMLEGPRRGGIRRFVGNPHGEPRYVEGSMGAHKFSTKADAEATRRSGEVVHQFHGVRPVGRK' A
#
# COMPACT_ATOMS: atom_id res chain seq x y z
N MET A 1 19.09 -2.14 -19.97
CA MET A 1 18.38 -2.76 -18.86
C MET A 1 16.91 -2.57 -18.99
N ALA A 2 16.19 -3.61 -18.76
CA ALA A 2 14.74 -3.53 -18.77
C ALA A 2 14.20 -3.25 -17.39
N ASN A 3 12.97 -2.81 -17.32
CA ASN A 3 12.26 -2.63 -16.06
C ASN A 3 11.11 -3.62 -16.01
N THR A 4 10.77 -4.00 -14.80
CA THR A 4 9.63 -4.87 -14.54
C THR A 4 8.57 -4.07 -13.82
N THR A 5 7.32 -4.19 -14.25
CA THR A 5 6.20 -3.63 -13.51
C THR A 5 5.91 -4.53 -12.32
N GLU A 6 5.93 -3.95 -11.16
CA GLU A 6 5.63 -4.67 -9.93
C GLU A 6 4.24 -4.30 -9.48
N ILE A 7 3.41 -5.30 -9.26
CA ILE A 7 2.04 -5.10 -8.80
C ILE A 7 1.98 -5.46 -7.34
N ALA A 8 1.44 -4.55 -6.55
CA ALA A 8 1.25 -4.78 -5.13
C ALA A 8 -0.12 -4.24 -4.74
N TRP A 9 -0.46 -4.37 -3.48
CA TRP A 9 -1.75 -3.94 -2.97
C TRP A 9 -1.52 -3.11 -1.73
N MET A 10 -2.35 -2.10 -1.52
CA MET A 10 -2.24 -1.24 -0.35
C MET A 10 -3.64 -0.89 0.14
N LEU A 11 -3.70 -0.39 1.36
CA LEU A 11 -4.96 -0.02 1.99
C LEU A 11 -5.00 1.48 2.18
N GLU A 12 -6.10 2.09 1.74
CA GLU A 12 -6.35 3.50 1.98
C GLU A 12 -7.33 3.62 3.12
N GLY A 13 -6.94 4.34 4.17
CA GLY A 13 -7.78 4.54 5.33
C GLY A 13 -8.71 5.73 5.17
N PRO A 14 -9.53 6.00 6.20
CA PRO A 14 -10.41 7.16 6.15
C PRO A 14 -9.60 8.44 6.04
N ARG A 15 -10.11 9.40 5.29
CA ARG A 15 -9.47 10.69 5.15
C ARG A 15 -9.57 11.46 6.45
N ARG A 16 -8.56 12.28 6.70
CA ARG A 16 -8.57 13.15 7.86
C ARG A 16 -8.45 14.58 7.36
N GLY A 17 -9.50 15.37 7.58
CA GLY A 17 -9.52 16.74 7.08
C GLY A 17 -9.35 16.82 5.57
N GLY A 18 -9.87 15.86 4.84
CA GLY A 18 -9.73 15.81 3.39
C GLY A 18 -8.41 15.23 2.91
N ILE A 19 -7.50 14.90 3.82
CA ILE A 19 -6.19 14.37 3.45
C ILE A 19 -6.27 12.85 3.34
N ARG A 20 -5.77 12.31 2.24
CA ARG A 20 -5.72 10.87 2.03
C ARG A 20 -4.66 10.26 2.93
N ARG A 21 -5.01 9.14 3.54
CA ARG A 21 -4.09 8.41 4.40
C ARG A 21 -4.10 6.95 4.02
N PHE A 22 -2.96 6.31 4.17
CA PHE A 22 -2.78 4.90 3.82
C PHE A 22 -2.26 4.15 5.02
N VAL A 23 -2.52 2.84 5.04
CA VAL A 23 -2.01 1.99 6.11
C VAL A 23 -0.50 1.82 5.91
N GLY A 24 0.27 2.37 6.82
CA GLY A 24 1.73 2.26 6.79
C GLY A 24 2.23 1.16 7.70
N ASN A 25 1.60 1.00 8.86
CA ASN A 25 1.98 -0.02 9.82
C ASN A 25 0.78 -0.91 10.08
N PRO A 26 0.64 -2.01 9.31
CA PRO A 26 -0.56 -2.85 9.46
C PRO A 26 -0.69 -3.49 10.84
N HIS A 27 0.41 -3.70 11.52
CA HIS A 27 0.43 -4.33 12.83
C HIS A 27 1.06 -3.46 13.91
N GLY A 28 1.13 -2.14 13.67
CA GLY A 28 1.76 -1.24 14.62
C GLY A 28 1.19 0.15 14.55
N GLU A 29 1.86 1.08 15.19
CA GLU A 29 1.42 2.47 15.24
C GLU A 29 2.57 3.39 14.86
N PRO A 30 2.24 4.53 14.24
CA PRO A 30 0.90 4.88 13.79
C PRO A 30 0.47 3.98 12.63
N ARG A 31 -0.84 3.69 12.58
CA ARG A 31 -1.33 2.81 11.51
C ARG A 31 -1.38 3.53 10.18
N TYR A 32 -1.70 4.82 10.18
CA TYR A 32 -1.90 5.56 8.94
C TYR A 32 -0.76 6.52 8.68
N VAL A 33 -0.42 6.67 7.40
CA VAL A 33 0.57 7.63 6.93
C VAL A 33 -0.05 8.41 5.78
N GLU A 34 0.48 9.61 5.53
CA GLU A 34 0.06 10.39 4.39
C GLU A 34 0.88 9.97 3.19
N GLY A 35 0.22 9.78 2.07
CA GLY A 35 0.89 9.46 0.83
C GLY A 35 1.10 7.97 0.63
N SER A 36 1.00 7.57 -0.63
CA SER A 36 1.07 6.16 -0.99
C SER A 36 2.49 5.60 -0.90
N MET A 37 3.50 6.47 -0.91
CA MET A 37 4.87 5.98 -0.83
C MET A 37 5.19 5.35 0.50
N GLY A 38 4.57 5.84 1.58
CA GLY A 38 4.75 5.25 2.90
C GLY A 38 3.82 4.09 3.19
N ALA A 39 2.91 3.78 2.28
CA ALA A 39 1.93 2.71 2.50
C ALA A 39 2.62 1.35 2.47
N HIS A 40 2.15 0.47 3.35
CA HIS A 40 2.60 -0.91 3.32
C HIS A 40 2.10 -1.58 2.04
N LYS A 41 2.98 -2.32 1.37
CA LYS A 41 2.64 -3.00 0.13
C LYS A 41 2.47 -4.48 0.41
N PHE A 42 1.27 -4.98 0.12
CA PHE A 42 0.95 -6.40 0.26
C PHE A 42 1.22 -7.08 -1.07
N SER A 43 1.73 -8.29 -1.03
CA SER A 43 2.05 -9.02 -2.26
C SER A 43 0.82 -9.58 -2.94
N THR A 44 -0.27 -9.80 -2.21
CA THR A 44 -1.51 -10.30 -2.78
C THR A 44 -2.69 -9.48 -2.29
N LYS A 45 -3.75 -9.46 -3.10
CA LYS A 45 -4.99 -8.82 -2.72
C LYS A 45 -5.60 -9.47 -1.48
N ALA A 46 -5.49 -10.79 -1.39
CA ALA A 46 -6.04 -11.53 -0.26
C ALA A 46 -5.39 -11.10 1.04
N ASP A 47 -4.07 -10.88 1.03
CA ASP A 47 -3.37 -10.42 2.22
C ASP A 47 -3.85 -9.04 2.64
N ALA A 48 -4.04 -8.14 1.67
CA ALA A 48 -4.53 -6.80 1.97
C ALA A 48 -5.93 -6.86 2.56
N GLU A 49 -6.80 -7.68 1.97
CA GLU A 49 -8.17 -7.81 2.45
C GLU A 49 -8.23 -8.43 3.85
N ALA A 50 -7.34 -9.38 4.13
CA ALA A 50 -7.31 -10.00 5.45
C ALA A 50 -6.86 -9.02 6.53
N THR A 51 -6.07 -8.03 6.16
CA THR A 51 -5.54 -7.04 7.11
C THR A 51 -6.44 -5.81 7.21
N ARG A 52 -7.31 -5.61 6.25
CA ARG A 52 -8.16 -4.42 6.15
C ARG A 52 -9.08 -4.31 7.37
N ARG A 53 -9.21 -3.09 7.86
CA ARG A 53 -10.19 -2.77 8.91
C ARG A 53 -11.36 -2.02 8.30
N SER A 54 -12.42 -1.90 9.08
CA SER A 54 -13.60 -1.17 8.65
C SER A 54 -13.21 0.24 8.23
N GLY A 55 -13.73 0.70 7.10
CA GLY A 55 -13.42 2.03 6.57
C GLY A 55 -12.19 2.08 5.69
N GLU A 56 -11.45 0.97 5.57
CA GLU A 56 -10.27 0.92 4.71
C GLU A 56 -10.62 0.28 3.38
N VAL A 57 -9.97 0.72 2.32
CA VAL A 57 -10.25 0.28 0.95
C VAL A 57 -8.96 -0.26 0.34
N VAL A 58 -9.07 -1.41 -0.33
CA VAL A 58 -7.95 -2.03 -1.02
C VAL A 58 -7.73 -1.34 -2.35
N HIS A 59 -6.48 -0.92 -2.61
CA HIS A 59 -6.07 -0.35 -3.88
C HIS A 59 -4.93 -1.14 -4.46
N GLN A 60 -4.95 -1.28 -5.78
CA GLN A 60 -3.83 -1.88 -6.49
C GLN A 60 -2.76 -0.83 -6.70
N PHE A 61 -1.51 -1.21 -6.44
CA PHE A 61 -0.37 -0.34 -6.64
C PHE A 61 0.46 -0.88 -7.79
N HIS A 62 0.79 -0.01 -8.74
CA HIS A 62 1.66 -0.35 -9.85
C HIS A 62 2.96 0.39 -9.69
N GLY A 63 4.04 -0.36 -9.51
CA GLY A 63 5.36 0.22 -9.40
C GLY A 63 6.25 -0.35 -10.49
N VAL A 64 7.37 0.29 -10.68
CA VAL A 64 8.37 -0.15 -11.65
C VAL A 64 9.69 -0.29 -10.92
N ARG A 65 10.36 -1.41 -11.13
CA ARG A 65 11.69 -1.59 -10.57
C ARG A 65 12.65 -2.06 -11.66
N PRO A 66 13.93 -1.69 -11.55
CA PRO A 66 14.93 -2.18 -12.50
C PRO A 66 15.07 -3.69 -12.40
N VAL A 67 15.38 -4.29 -13.51
CA VAL A 67 15.61 -5.72 -13.62
C VAL A 67 17.08 -5.97 -13.96
N GLY A 68 17.67 -7.01 -13.39
CA GLY A 68 19.00 -7.44 -13.77
C GLY A 68 20.11 -6.77 -13.01
N ARG A 69 19.87 -6.28 -11.83
CA ARG A 69 20.90 -5.73 -11.07
C ARG A 69 21.41 -6.55 -10.07
N LYS A 70 22.28 -6.62 -9.92
CA LYS A 70 22.67 -7.36 -8.93
C LYS A 70 23.24 -6.79 -8.10
#